data_2b0ea537246748f4ae64b95a65b53a48
#
_entry.id   2b0ea537246748f4ae64b95a65b53a48
#
_cell.length_a   1.000
_cell.length_b   1.000
_cell.length_c   1.000
_cell.angle_alpha   90.00
_cell.angle_beta   90.00
_cell.angle_gamma   90.00
#
_symmetry.space_group_name_H-M   'P 1'
#
loop_
_entity.id
_entity.type
_entity.pdbx_description
1 polymer ?
#
loop_
_entity_poly.entity_id
_entity_poly.type
_entity_poly.pdbx_seq_one_letter_code
_entity_poly.pdbx_strand_id
1 'polypeptide(L)'
;LSMQAQTRHQMGGIYFAYPGGPSAQTGTFGTDSCCVLDSLKGTLPDSQKHALKDSLIPSSGLIPAGFTPFYVSHYGRHGSRWMAHDDRYVWICRHFEDESNLTPLGLQVKGMLTRMWENARGNGGKLTRLGALQHQGIARRMFAHFPQIFAAGNQVKARSSISDRCARSMQAFTSELQLLQPQLNLNVKTDSSDMAWIAPVSPEIKALASRTKVEPLISPDRFLRQLFKDISKIDEPMKLMIEMHAITSSIQDVGLNFPVYPIDIEEALNALFTDEEFQAIYEANNRRMTIVNGNEPTNESIPARCAIPLWQNIEAEADAALRARQSSATLRFGHDTALYRLLSLLFDTAHLPPSAKDDEEQVVLGDDVDRMDRVVPMAANLQMIFYKNAQDSVLVKFMLNEKDIKINILSQVEYGTCYYPWNQWKKQMHERIHNLEHIRQLNAINTMVGTAQANTQSAGLFGKGSEEHGQTLPAVLVPNGQNFWTPQTQDTEQKCIAPYYYKDSLL
;
A
#
# COMPACT_ATOMS: atom_id res chain seq x y z
N LEU A 1 -17.49 14.89 -12.98
CA LEU A 1 -16.39 14.37 -13.81
C LEU A 1 -16.97 13.49 -14.91
N SER A 2 -16.46 13.59 -16.14
CA SER A 2 -16.82 12.67 -17.20
C SER A 2 -16.36 11.25 -16.84
N MET A 3 -17.01 10.21 -17.38
CA MET A 3 -16.61 8.81 -17.19
C MET A 3 -15.10 8.60 -17.51
N GLN A 4 -14.56 9.31 -18.50
CA GLN A 4 -13.16 9.30 -18.88
C GLN A 4 -12.25 9.90 -17.77
N ALA A 5 -12.66 11.00 -17.15
CA ALA A 5 -11.91 11.62 -16.05
C ALA A 5 -11.89 10.70 -14.80
N GLN A 6 -12.99 10.01 -14.51
CA GLN A 6 -13.06 9.03 -13.42
C GLN A 6 -12.11 7.85 -13.67
N THR A 7 -12.05 7.34 -14.91
CA THR A 7 -11.11 6.26 -15.28
C THR A 7 -9.66 6.69 -15.13
N ARG A 8 -9.32 7.93 -15.55
CA ARG A 8 -7.94 8.45 -15.38
C ARG A 8 -7.54 8.66 -13.93
N HIS A 9 -8.46 9.08 -13.06
CA HIS A 9 -8.19 9.13 -11.62
C HIS A 9 -7.80 7.75 -11.05
N GLN A 10 -8.52 6.69 -11.43
CA GLN A 10 -8.18 5.31 -11.03
C GLN A 10 -6.82 4.88 -11.58
N MET A 11 -6.49 5.23 -12.82
CA MET A 11 -5.18 4.98 -13.43
C MET A 11 -4.02 5.79 -12.78
N GLY A 12 -4.30 6.66 -11.82
CA GLY A 12 -3.32 7.24 -10.92
C GLY A 12 -2.67 6.19 -10.00
N GLY A 13 -3.24 4.97 -9.92
CA GLY A 13 -2.70 3.84 -9.17
C GLY A 13 -2.50 4.18 -7.69
N ILE A 14 -1.25 4.21 -7.23
CA ILE A 14 -0.92 4.53 -5.82
C ILE A 14 -1.32 5.95 -5.39
N TYR A 15 -1.56 6.86 -6.33
CA TYR A 15 -2.07 8.21 -6.10
C TYR A 15 -3.60 8.27 -6.17
N PHE A 16 -4.28 7.15 -6.39
CA PHE A 16 -5.73 7.14 -6.36
C PHE A 16 -6.24 7.47 -4.95
N ALA A 17 -7.01 8.53 -4.84
CA ALA A 17 -7.61 8.95 -3.58
C ALA A 17 -8.66 7.92 -3.14
N TYR A 18 -8.76 7.68 -1.84
CA TYR A 18 -9.72 6.72 -1.28
C TYR A 18 -11.15 7.06 -1.73
N PRO A 19 -11.85 6.14 -2.40
CA PRO A 19 -13.14 6.46 -3.01
C PRO A 19 -14.28 6.65 -2.00
N GLY A 20 -14.00 6.47 -0.71
CA GLY A 20 -15.02 6.45 0.34
C GLY A 20 -15.64 5.07 0.51
N GLY A 21 -16.47 4.91 1.54
CA GLY A 21 -17.21 3.69 1.81
C GLY A 21 -18.36 3.45 0.82
N PRO A 22 -19.24 2.47 1.07
CA PRO A 22 -20.33 2.05 0.19
C PRO A 22 -21.26 3.17 -0.32
N SER A 23 -21.31 4.31 0.35
CA SER A 23 -22.08 5.49 -0.06
C SER A 23 -21.45 6.28 -1.22
N ALA A 24 -20.20 6.03 -1.59
CA ALA A 24 -19.51 6.71 -2.69
C ALA A 24 -19.80 6.10 -4.08
N GLN A 25 -20.65 5.07 -4.16
CA GLN A 25 -21.04 4.43 -5.43
C GLN A 25 -21.90 5.32 -6.35
N THR A 26 -22.35 6.47 -5.89
CA THR A 26 -23.07 7.42 -6.74
C THR A 26 -22.09 8.37 -7.42
N GLY A 27 -21.25 7.90 -8.30
CA GLY A 27 -20.63 8.59 -9.47
C GLY A 27 -20.25 10.08 -9.41
N THR A 28 -20.29 10.71 -8.26
CA THR A 28 -19.96 12.11 -8.08
C THR A 28 -18.95 12.25 -6.94
N PHE A 29 -17.73 12.63 -7.29
CA PHE A 29 -16.73 13.20 -6.35
C PHE A 29 -17.30 14.37 -5.52
N GLY A 30 -18.56 14.72 -5.73
CA GLY A 30 -19.27 15.78 -5.05
C GLY A 30 -19.86 15.42 -3.68
N THR A 31 -19.94 14.15 -3.28
CA THR A 31 -20.66 13.79 -2.05
C THR A 31 -19.75 13.64 -0.82
N ASP A 32 -18.46 13.34 -1.00
CA ASP A 32 -17.50 13.51 0.11
C ASP A 32 -17.22 15.00 0.41
N SER A 33 -17.54 15.89 -0.54
CA SER A 33 -17.68 17.33 -0.25
C SER A 33 -18.74 17.62 0.82
N CYS A 34 -19.76 16.79 1.00
CA CYS A 34 -20.69 16.93 2.11
C CYS A 34 -20.00 16.75 3.47
N CYS A 35 -19.11 15.76 3.61
CA CYS A 35 -18.34 15.59 4.86
C CYS A 35 -17.35 16.75 5.09
N VAL A 36 -16.82 17.34 4.01
CA VAL A 36 -15.97 18.54 4.07
C VAL A 36 -16.78 19.79 4.42
N LEU A 37 -17.97 19.93 3.85
CA LEU A 37 -18.87 21.06 4.13
C LEU A 37 -19.48 20.96 5.53
N ASP A 38 -19.77 19.76 6.04
CA ASP A 38 -20.34 19.56 7.37
C ASP A 38 -19.33 19.74 8.51
N SER A 39 -18.03 19.45 8.26
CA SER A 39 -16.98 19.84 9.23
C SER A 39 -16.76 21.36 9.28
N LEU A 40 -17.24 22.11 8.29
CA LEU A 40 -17.21 23.57 8.25
C LEU A 40 -18.51 24.23 8.75
N LYS A 41 -19.61 23.48 8.85
CA LYS A 41 -20.91 23.91 9.38
C LYS A 41 -21.23 23.06 10.59
N GLY A 42 -21.04 23.58 11.78
CA GLY A 42 -21.33 22.91 13.04
C GLY A 42 -22.69 22.19 13.06
N THR A 43 -22.69 20.97 13.61
CA THR A 43 -23.84 20.11 13.98
C THR A 43 -24.92 19.88 12.91
N LEU A 44 -24.89 18.67 12.32
CA LEU A 44 -25.97 18.16 11.47
C LEU A 44 -27.32 18.13 12.23
N PRO A 45 -28.44 18.55 11.59
CA PRO A 45 -29.78 18.33 12.12
C PRO A 45 -30.07 16.83 12.30
N ASP A 46 -30.82 16.47 13.33
CA ASP A 46 -31.13 15.06 13.68
C ASP A 46 -31.82 14.28 12.54
N SER A 47 -32.55 14.95 11.65
CA SER A 47 -33.13 14.34 10.44
C SER A 47 -32.11 13.85 9.43
N GLN A 48 -30.92 14.47 9.35
CA GLN A 48 -29.83 14.03 8.47
C GLN A 48 -28.97 12.93 9.14
N LYS A 49 -28.92 12.87 10.46
CA LYS A 49 -28.32 11.75 11.20
C LYS A 49 -29.06 10.44 10.98
N HIS A 50 -30.41 10.48 10.84
CA HIS A 50 -31.21 9.31 10.51
C HIS A 50 -31.01 8.85 9.05
N ALA A 51 -30.96 9.75 8.09
CA ALA A 51 -30.72 9.41 6.69
C ALA A 51 -29.31 8.83 6.45
N LEU A 52 -28.28 9.29 7.21
CA LEU A 52 -26.96 8.67 7.20
C LEU A 52 -26.96 7.25 7.82
N LYS A 53 -27.78 7.03 8.87
CA LYS A 53 -27.88 5.69 9.49
C LYS A 53 -28.42 4.65 8.53
N ASP A 54 -29.41 5.00 7.72
CA ASP A 54 -30.07 4.06 6.79
C ASP A 54 -29.24 3.78 5.53
N SER A 55 -28.35 4.70 5.12
CA SER A 55 -27.44 4.51 3.97
C SER A 55 -26.12 3.81 4.32
N LEU A 56 -25.85 3.59 5.62
CA LEU A 56 -24.59 3.03 6.13
C LEU A 56 -24.66 1.54 6.49
N ILE A 57 -25.81 0.89 6.26
CA ILE A 57 -25.94 -0.56 6.47
C ILE A 57 -25.31 -1.24 5.25
N PRO A 58 -24.15 -1.90 5.39
CA PRO A 58 -23.65 -2.76 4.30
C PRO A 58 -24.67 -3.86 4.11
N SER A 59 -25.00 -4.19 2.87
CA SER A 59 -25.74 -5.41 2.49
C SER A 59 -24.95 -6.70 2.77
N SER A 60 -23.91 -6.63 3.55
CA SER A 60 -23.09 -7.76 4.01
C SER A 60 -23.94 -8.69 4.85
N GLY A 61 -23.98 -9.93 4.46
CA GLY A 61 -24.78 -11.01 5.00
C GLY A 61 -24.99 -10.95 6.51
N LEU A 62 -26.18 -11.34 6.94
CA LEU A 62 -26.62 -11.35 8.34
C LEU A 62 -25.52 -11.93 9.23
N ILE A 63 -25.20 -11.20 10.31
CA ILE A 63 -24.31 -11.73 11.36
C ILE A 63 -24.85 -13.09 11.79
N PRO A 64 -24.03 -14.15 11.86
CA PRO A 64 -24.49 -15.47 12.30
C PRO A 64 -25.19 -15.39 13.65
N ALA A 65 -26.32 -16.10 13.78
CA ALA A 65 -27.17 -16.03 14.97
C ALA A 65 -26.37 -16.32 16.25
N GLY A 66 -26.55 -15.46 17.27
CA GLY A 66 -25.87 -15.57 18.56
C GLY A 66 -24.45 -15.01 18.60
N PHE A 67 -23.89 -14.51 17.49
CA PHE A 67 -22.59 -13.85 17.47
C PHE A 67 -22.72 -12.34 17.57
N THR A 68 -21.77 -11.72 18.28
CA THR A 68 -21.67 -10.26 18.41
C THR A 68 -20.23 -9.82 18.16
N PRO A 69 -19.98 -8.70 17.46
CA PRO A 69 -18.63 -8.19 17.28
C PRO A 69 -18.06 -7.70 18.63
N PHE A 70 -16.79 -8.05 18.89
CA PHE A 70 -16.14 -7.70 20.16
C PHE A 70 -14.71 -7.15 19.98
N TYR A 71 -14.07 -7.37 18.83
CA TYR A 71 -12.73 -6.88 18.57
C TYR A 71 -12.55 -6.50 17.10
N VAL A 72 -11.83 -5.40 16.86
CA VAL A 72 -11.38 -4.97 15.53
C VAL A 72 -9.87 -4.93 15.50
N SER A 73 -9.27 -5.62 14.53
CA SER A 73 -7.89 -5.46 14.12
C SER A 73 -7.84 -4.74 12.78
N HIS A 74 -7.22 -3.58 12.75
CA HIS A 74 -7.13 -2.74 11.56
C HIS A 74 -5.67 -2.53 11.17
N TYR A 75 -5.39 -2.56 9.86
CA TYR A 75 -4.17 -2.05 9.27
C TYR A 75 -4.53 -1.09 8.13
N GLY A 76 -4.15 0.18 8.24
CA GLY A 76 -4.41 1.22 7.24
C GLY A 76 -3.14 1.78 6.63
N ARG A 77 -3.17 2.05 5.33
CA ARG A 77 -2.22 2.93 4.64
C ARG A 77 -2.47 4.37 5.09
N HIS A 78 -1.43 5.21 5.14
CA HIS A 78 -1.61 6.65 5.30
C HIS A 78 -2.57 7.23 4.25
N GLY A 79 -3.22 8.34 4.57
CA GLY A 79 -4.12 9.04 3.65
C GLY A 79 -3.38 9.75 2.50
N SER A 80 -4.15 10.44 1.67
CA SER A 80 -3.65 11.28 0.59
C SER A 80 -2.52 12.19 1.07
N ARG A 81 -1.45 12.29 0.28
CA ARG A 81 -0.23 13.00 0.61
C ARG A 81 0.34 13.77 -0.58
N TRP A 82 1.20 14.73 -0.31
CA TRP A 82 2.05 15.33 -1.33
C TRP A 82 2.97 14.27 -1.95
N MET A 83 3.52 14.58 -3.14
CA MET A 83 4.58 13.71 -3.69
C MET A 83 5.67 13.50 -2.63
N ALA A 84 6.28 12.33 -2.66
CA ALA A 84 7.11 11.86 -1.55
C ALA A 84 8.23 12.81 -1.15
N HIS A 85 8.84 13.48 -2.13
CA HIS A 85 9.94 14.42 -1.95
C HIS A 85 9.77 15.65 -2.82
N ASP A 86 10.19 16.79 -2.31
CA ASP A 86 10.20 18.07 -3.01
C ASP A 86 11.12 18.07 -4.24
N ASP A 87 12.21 17.29 -4.20
CA ASP A 87 13.19 17.16 -5.29
C ASP A 87 12.59 16.63 -6.58
N ARG A 88 11.49 15.87 -6.53
CA ARG A 88 10.77 15.43 -7.73
C ARG A 88 10.17 16.60 -8.50
N TYR A 89 9.54 17.56 -7.80
CA TYR A 89 9.05 18.78 -8.43
C TYR A 89 10.20 19.60 -9.02
N VAL A 90 11.29 19.77 -8.25
CA VAL A 90 12.46 20.52 -8.69
C VAL A 90 13.07 19.88 -9.94
N TRP A 91 13.19 18.54 -9.95
CA TRP A 91 13.73 17.81 -11.10
C TRP A 91 12.87 18.01 -12.36
N ILE A 92 11.56 17.94 -12.26
CA ILE A 92 10.65 18.19 -13.38
C ILE A 92 10.79 19.65 -13.86
N CYS A 93 10.73 20.62 -12.94
CA CYS A 93 10.78 22.05 -13.29
C CYS A 93 12.07 22.43 -14.04
N ARG A 94 13.20 21.77 -13.75
CA ARG A 94 14.48 22.00 -14.47
C ARG A 94 14.36 21.80 -15.96
N HIS A 95 13.59 20.84 -16.44
CA HIS A 95 13.41 20.59 -17.88
C HIS A 95 12.69 21.74 -18.59
N PHE A 96 12.00 22.61 -17.85
CA PHE A 96 11.29 23.76 -18.36
C PHE A 96 12.04 25.09 -18.16
N GLU A 97 13.29 25.08 -17.72
CA GLU A 97 14.07 26.32 -17.50
C GLU A 97 14.48 26.99 -18.82
N ASP A 98 14.89 26.23 -19.85
CA ASP A 98 15.24 26.74 -21.16
C ASP A 98 13.98 27.07 -21.99
N GLU A 99 13.43 28.27 -21.79
CA GLU A 99 12.25 28.76 -22.53
C GLU A 99 12.43 28.79 -24.04
N SER A 100 13.67 28.90 -24.52
CA SER A 100 13.96 28.93 -25.98
C SER A 100 13.59 27.57 -26.63
N ASN A 101 13.67 26.46 -25.86
CA ASN A 101 13.29 25.11 -26.29
C ASN A 101 11.81 24.79 -26.05
N LEU A 102 11.06 25.63 -25.34
CA LEU A 102 9.66 25.37 -25.07
C LEU A 102 8.76 25.77 -26.25
N THR A 103 7.73 24.92 -26.49
CA THR A 103 6.60 25.29 -27.34
C THR A 103 5.69 26.28 -26.61
N PRO A 104 4.69 26.90 -27.28
CA PRO A 104 3.69 27.72 -26.59
C PRO A 104 2.97 26.93 -25.47
N LEU A 105 2.65 25.63 -25.69
CA LEU A 105 2.07 24.76 -24.67
C LEU A 105 3.08 24.47 -23.54
N GLY A 106 4.34 24.23 -23.87
CA GLY A 106 5.41 24.06 -22.89
C GLY A 106 5.55 25.24 -21.93
N LEU A 107 5.41 26.48 -22.45
CA LEU A 107 5.41 27.68 -21.62
C LEU A 107 4.20 27.78 -20.68
N GLN A 108 3.01 27.36 -21.15
CA GLN A 108 1.82 27.29 -20.30
C GLN A 108 2.01 26.24 -19.19
N VAL A 109 2.51 25.05 -19.54
CA VAL A 109 2.80 23.97 -18.57
C VAL A 109 3.85 24.41 -17.56
N LYS A 110 4.90 25.12 -17.97
CA LYS A 110 5.86 25.74 -17.04
C LYS A 110 5.17 26.59 -15.98
N GLY A 111 4.23 27.45 -16.37
CA GLY A 111 3.46 28.28 -15.44
C GLY A 111 2.62 27.44 -14.46
N MET A 112 2.01 26.35 -14.94
CA MET A 112 1.24 25.42 -14.09
C MET A 112 2.15 24.68 -13.10
N LEU A 113 3.29 24.17 -13.55
CA LEU A 113 4.28 23.51 -12.70
C LEU A 113 4.84 24.46 -11.63
N THR A 114 5.04 25.73 -11.97
CA THR A 114 5.45 26.76 -10.99
C THR A 114 4.39 26.92 -9.90
N ARG A 115 3.11 27.05 -10.27
CA ARG A 115 2.01 27.12 -9.29
C ARG A 115 1.90 25.85 -8.44
N MET A 116 2.11 24.68 -9.03
CA MET A 116 2.17 23.42 -8.29
C MET A 116 3.32 23.42 -7.29
N TRP A 117 4.52 23.81 -7.71
CA TRP A 117 5.70 23.85 -6.86
C TRP A 117 5.58 24.86 -5.70
N GLU A 118 5.02 26.05 -5.95
CA GLU A 118 4.79 27.06 -4.90
C GLU A 118 3.93 26.52 -3.75
N ASN A 119 2.96 25.67 -4.03
CA ASN A 119 2.13 25.02 -3.02
C ASN A 119 2.77 23.76 -2.43
N ALA A 120 3.57 23.03 -3.22
CA ALA A 120 4.20 21.77 -2.80
C ALA A 120 5.44 21.97 -1.95
N ARG A 121 6.15 23.07 -2.14
CA ARG A 121 7.44 23.36 -1.50
C ARG A 121 7.38 23.24 0.01
N GLY A 122 8.25 22.41 0.57
CA GLY A 122 8.32 22.12 2.02
C GLY A 122 7.24 21.15 2.50
N ASN A 123 6.45 20.57 1.59
CA ASN A 123 5.37 19.64 1.91
C ASN A 123 5.64 18.19 1.44
N GLY A 124 6.80 17.91 0.86
CA GLY A 124 7.15 16.57 0.39
C GLY A 124 6.86 15.49 1.42
N GLY A 125 6.09 14.46 1.03
CA GLY A 125 5.71 13.33 1.85
C GLY A 125 4.71 13.60 2.97
N LYS A 126 4.29 14.84 3.22
CA LYS A 126 3.33 15.17 4.28
C LYS A 126 1.89 14.81 3.88
N LEU A 127 1.10 14.43 4.89
CA LEU A 127 -0.32 14.20 4.74
C LEU A 127 -1.04 15.46 4.26
N THR A 128 -1.98 15.31 3.33
CA THR A 128 -2.82 16.41 2.85
C THR A 128 -4.07 16.57 3.71
N ARG A 129 -4.79 17.68 3.50
CA ARG A 129 -6.10 17.91 4.08
C ARG A 129 -7.07 16.77 3.71
N LEU A 130 -7.07 16.33 2.44
CA LEU A 130 -7.87 15.19 2.00
C LEU A 130 -7.48 13.92 2.76
N GLY A 131 -6.19 13.66 2.95
CA GLY A 131 -5.72 12.48 3.68
C GLY A 131 -6.21 12.41 5.12
N ALA A 132 -6.27 13.55 5.81
CA ALA A 132 -6.86 13.61 7.15
C ALA A 132 -8.37 13.32 7.12
N LEU A 133 -9.11 13.92 6.17
CA LEU A 133 -10.55 13.70 6.01
C LEU A 133 -10.90 12.24 5.69
N GLN A 134 -10.08 11.57 4.87
CA GLN A 134 -10.24 10.14 4.57
C GLN A 134 -10.23 9.30 5.85
N HIS A 135 -9.24 9.52 6.73
CA HIS A 135 -9.14 8.78 7.98
C HIS A 135 -10.24 9.12 8.99
N GLN A 136 -10.66 10.38 9.06
CA GLN A 136 -11.83 10.78 9.86
C GLN A 136 -13.11 10.07 9.36
N GLY A 137 -13.31 10.03 8.04
CA GLY A 137 -14.46 9.34 7.44
C GLY A 137 -14.46 7.84 7.75
N ILE A 138 -13.32 7.14 7.61
CA ILE A 138 -13.19 5.72 7.96
C ILE A 138 -13.49 5.50 9.45
N ALA A 139 -12.99 6.38 10.34
CA ALA A 139 -13.26 6.29 11.78
C ALA A 139 -14.75 6.40 12.10
N ARG A 140 -15.47 7.36 11.47
CA ARG A 140 -16.92 7.54 11.63
C ARG A 140 -17.70 6.30 11.22
N ARG A 141 -17.39 5.75 10.03
CA ARG A 141 -18.07 4.57 9.51
C ARG A 141 -17.78 3.34 10.37
N MET A 142 -16.52 3.13 10.77
CA MET A 142 -16.15 2.04 11.68
C MET A 142 -16.87 2.14 13.01
N PHE A 143 -16.95 3.34 13.60
CA PHE A 143 -17.70 3.59 14.81
C PHE A 143 -19.21 3.30 14.64
N ALA A 144 -19.79 3.74 13.54
CA ALA A 144 -21.21 3.52 13.25
C ALA A 144 -21.55 2.04 13.05
N HIS A 145 -20.64 1.26 12.42
CA HIS A 145 -20.86 -0.17 12.18
C HIS A 145 -20.63 -1.03 13.43
N PHE A 146 -19.72 -0.62 14.33
CA PHE A 146 -19.31 -1.42 15.49
C PHE A 146 -19.38 -0.62 16.81
N PRO A 147 -20.52 0.03 17.14
CA PRO A 147 -20.62 0.94 18.28
C PRO A 147 -20.32 0.24 19.62
N GLN A 148 -20.61 -1.05 19.74
CA GLN A 148 -20.31 -1.83 20.94
C GLN A 148 -18.81 -2.03 21.19
N ILE A 149 -17.99 -2.03 20.14
CA ILE A 149 -16.52 -2.11 20.25
C ILE A 149 -15.95 -0.79 20.76
N PHE A 150 -16.56 0.33 20.34
CA PHE A 150 -16.15 1.68 20.71
C PHE A 150 -17.01 2.29 21.82
N ALA A 151 -17.62 1.46 22.68
CA ALA A 151 -18.39 1.92 23.82
C ALA A 151 -17.49 2.58 24.88
N ALA A 152 -18.11 3.37 25.76
CA ALA A 152 -17.42 4.06 26.86
C ALA A 152 -16.58 3.08 27.70
N GLY A 153 -15.34 3.44 28.00
CA GLY A 153 -14.41 2.64 28.79
C GLY A 153 -13.68 1.55 28.03
N ASN A 154 -14.04 1.25 26.78
CA ASN A 154 -13.34 0.25 25.99
C ASN A 154 -11.95 0.72 25.56
N GLN A 155 -11.04 -0.23 25.41
CA GLN A 155 -9.65 0.00 25.08
C GLN A 155 -9.44 0.07 23.55
N VAL A 156 -8.77 1.11 23.07
CA VAL A 156 -8.33 1.23 21.69
C VAL A 156 -6.83 1.48 21.66
N LYS A 157 -6.07 0.53 21.14
CA LYS A 157 -4.63 0.70 20.86
C LYS A 157 -4.46 1.24 19.45
N ALA A 158 -3.68 2.32 19.26
CA ALA A 158 -3.32 2.81 17.95
C ALA A 158 -1.79 2.92 17.84
N ARG A 159 -1.25 2.42 16.74
CA ARG A 159 0.18 2.39 16.43
C ARG A 159 0.40 2.89 15.01
N SER A 160 1.48 3.64 14.81
CA SER A 160 1.86 4.07 13.46
C SER A 160 3.34 3.83 13.17
N SER A 161 3.65 3.68 11.89
CA SER A 161 5.02 3.87 11.41
C SER A 161 5.52 5.26 11.80
N ILE A 162 6.84 5.41 11.95
CA ILE A 162 7.50 6.68 12.32
C ILE A 162 7.36 7.78 11.25
N SER A 163 6.84 7.47 10.05
CA SER A 163 6.60 8.48 9.02
C SER A 163 5.53 9.47 9.48
N ASP A 164 5.79 10.78 9.34
CA ASP A 164 4.88 11.87 9.73
C ASP A 164 3.46 11.66 9.18
N ARG A 165 3.33 11.28 7.90
CA ARG A 165 2.04 11.01 7.26
C ARG A 165 1.25 9.88 7.93
N CYS A 166 1.94 8.83 8.41
CA CYS A 166 1.29 7.73 9.11
C CYS A 166 0.85 8.15 10.52
N ALA A 167 1.70 8.86 11.25
CA ALA A 167 1.38 9.39 12.56
C ALA A 167 0.21 10.38 12.51
N ARG A 168 0.17 11.27 11.51
CA ARG A 168 -0.95 12.21 11.29
C ARG A 168 -2.23 11.51 10.84
N SER A 169 -2.13 10.47 10.03
CA SER A 169 -3.28 9.63 9.68
C SER A 169 -3.88 8.96 10.91
N MET A 170 -3.04 8.38 11.77
CA MET A 170 -3.44 7.83 13.06
C MET A 170 -4.10 8.90 13.94
N GLN A 171 -3.50 10.08 14.03
CA GLN A 171 -4.05 11.19 14.82
C GLN A 171 -5.42 11.62 14.30
N ALA A 172 -5.60 11.78 12.97
CA ALA A 172 -6.88 12.15 12.38
C ALA A 172 -7.98 11.12 12.71
N PHE A 173 -7.64 9.83 12.60
CA PHE A 173 -8.55 8.73 12.92
C PHE A 173 -8.92 8.70 14.42
N THR A 174 -7.93 8.73 15.30
CA THR A 174 -8.14 8.60 16.75
C THR A 174 -8.80 9.84 17.36
N SER A 175 -8.48 11.03 16.87
CA SER A 175 -9.17 12.26 17.28
C SER A 175 -10.64 12.22 16.92
N GLU A 176 -11.00 11.67 15.75
CA GLU A 176 -12.40 11.50 15.37
C GLU A 176 -13.13 10.50 16.28
N LEU A 177 -12.51 9.35 16.59
CA LEU A 177 -13.08 8.41 17.56
C LEU A 177 -13.29 9.05 18.94
N GLN A 178 -12.35 9.89 19.39
CA GLN A 178 -12.46 10.60 20.67
C GLN A 178 -13.58 11.63 20.67
N LEU A 179 -13.86 12.29 19.54
CA LEU A 179 -15.00 13.18 19.38
C LEU A 179 -16.34 12.42 19.43
N LEU A 180 -16.39 11.24 18.81
CA LEU A 180 -17.58 10.38 18.78
C LEU A 180 -17.87 9.72 20.15
N GLN A 181 -16.80 9.33 20.86
CA GLN A 181 -16.89 8.74 22.20
C GLN A 181 -15.75 9.26 23.09
N PRO A 182 -16.02 10.35 23.86
CA PRO A 182 -15.00 10.97 24.72
C PRO A 182 -14.44 10.07 25.83
N GLN A 183 -15.19 9.03 26.21
CA GLN A 183 -14.79 8.09 27.29
C GLN A 183 -14.05 6.85 26.77
N LEU A 184 -13.60 6.82 25.51
CA LEU A 184 -12.72 5.77 25.02
C LEU A 184 -11.34 5.84 25.70
N ASN A 185 -10.82 4.69 26.08
CA ASN A 185 -9.45 4.57 26.57
C ASN A 185 -8.49 4.42 25.39
N LEU A 186 -8.00 5.54 24.85
CA LEU A 186 -7.08 5.56 23.71
C LEU A 186 -5.62 5.42 24.19
N ASN A 187 -4.92 4.42 23.67
CA ASN A 187 -3.47 4.25 23.83
C ASN A 187 -2.81 4.44 22.46
N VAL A 188 -2.45 5.69 22.16
CA VAL A 188 -1.88 6.13 20.88
C VAL A 188 -0.37 6.25 21.01
N LYS A 189 0.40 5.58 20.12
CA LYS A 189 1.87 5.60 20.17
C LYS A 189 2.47 5.50 18.78
N THR A 190 3.53 6.26 18.55
CA THR A 190 4.46 6.11 17.42
C THR A 190 5.82 5.79 18.00
N ASP A 191 6.37 4.63 17.67
CA ASP A 191 7.63 4.14 18.23
C ASP A 191 8.49 3.47 17.15
N SER A 192 9.77 3.77 17.14
CA SER A 192 10.72 3.17 16.20
C SER A 192 10.88 1.67 16.41
N SER A 193 10.67 1.15 17.62
CA SER A 193 10.70 -0.29 17.90
C SER A 193 9.58 -1.06 17.22
N ASP A 194 8.45 -0.39 16.91
CA ASP A 194 7.32 -1.00 16.21
C ASP A 194 7.58 -1.18 14.70
N MET A 195 8.60 -0.50 14.14
CA MET A 195 8.92 -0.59 12.70
C MET A 195 9.23 -2.01 12.23
N ALA A 196 9.79 -2.85 13.10
CA ALA A 196 10.10 -4.24 12.78
C ALA A 196 8.88 -5.07 12.35
N TRP A 197 7.69 -4.69 12.82
CA TRP A 197 6.45 -5.40 12.51
C TRP A 197 5.41 -4.53 11.80
N ILE A 198 5.35 -3.21 12.04
CA ILE A 198 4.31 -2.36 11.42
C ILE A 198 4.62 -2.04 9.95
N ALA A 199 5.90 -1.98 9.59
CA ALA A 199 6.37 -1.77 8.23
C ALA A 199 7.63 -2.61 7.96
N PRO A 200 7.51 -3.95 8.02
CA PRO A 200 8.66 -4.84 7.93
C PRO A 200 9.34 -4.74 6.56
N VAL A 201 10.68 -4.72 6.58
CA VAL A 201 11.51 -4.68 5.38
C VAL A 201 12.65 -5.68 5.52
N SER A 202 12.67 -6.71 4.67
CA SER A 202 13.75 -7.70 4.65
C SER A 202 14.83 -7.36 3.62
N PRO A 203 16.06 -7.90 3.74
CA PRO A 203 17.09 -7.76 2.71
C PRO A 203 16.62 -8.30 1.35
N GLU A 204 15.87 -9.41 1.34
CA GLU A 204 15.36 -10.02 0.13
C GLU A 204 14.37 -9.10 -0.60
N ILE A 205 13.48 -8.40 0.14
CA ILE A 205 12.54 -7.47 -0.49
C ILE A 205 13.25 -6.25 -1.06
N LYS A 206 14.31 -5.76 -0.40
CA LYS A 206 15.15 -4.67 -0.93
C LYS A 206 15.83 -5.09 -2.23
N ALA A 207 16.41 -6.28 -2.26
CA ALA A 207 17.06 -6.84 -3.45
C ALA A 207 16.06 -7.05 -4.59
N LEU A 208 14.86 -7.58 -4.29
CA LEU A 208 13.78 -7.74 -5.26
C LEU A 208 13.37 -6.38 -5.85
N ALA A 209 13.11 -5.39 -5.03
CA ALA A 209 12.72 -4.05 -5.46
C ALA A 209 13.79 -3.36 -6.33
N SER A 210 15.08 -3.57 -6.00
CA SER A 210 16.21 -2.99 -6.73
C SER A 210 16.38 -3.61 -8.12
N ARG A 211 16.20 -4.94 -8.25
CA ARG A 211 16.34 -5.65 -9.54
C ARG A 211 15.09 -5.56 -10.42
N THR A 212 13.93 -5.24 -9.87
CA THR A 212 12.67 -5.19 -10.63
C THR A 212 12.55 -3.85 -11.32
N LYS A 213 12.70 -3.88 -12.65
CA LYS A 213 12.47 -2.74 -13.55
C LYS A 213 11.32 -3.10 -14.47
N VAL A 214 10.31 -2.26 -14.52
CA VAL A 214 9.19 -2.38 -15.47
C VAL A 214 8.98 -1.00 -16.08
N GLU A 215 9.13 -0.92 -17.39
CA GLU A 215 8.95 0.33 -18.14
C GLU A 215 7.67 0.28 -18.96
N PRO A 216 6.98 1.40 -19.15
CA PRO A 216 5.84 1.46 -20.05
C PRO A 216 6.27 1.10 -21.50
N LEU A 217 5.44 0.31 -22.19
CA LEU A 217 5.70 -0.10 -23.58
C LEU A 217 5.19 0.97 -24.57
N ILE A 218 5.68 2.20 -24.41
CA ILE A 218 5.33 3.36 -25.24
C ILE A 218 6.56 4.22 -25.51
N SER A 219 6.48 5.09 -26.55
CA SER A 219 7.49 6.14 -26.78
C SER A 219 7.07 7.44 -26.08
N PRO A 220 7.96 8.18 -25.43
CA PRO A 220 7.68 9.49 -24.88
C PRO A 220 7.63 10.60 -25.94
N ASP A 221 8.01 10.32 -27.18
CA ASP A 221 8.23 11.32 -28.24
C ASP A 221 7.02 12.21 -28.49
N ARG A 222 5.81 11.61 -28.65
CA ARG A 222 4.57 12.36 -28.87
C ARG A 222 4.32 13.34 -27.73
N PHE A 223 4.40 12.84 -26.49
CA PHE A 223 4.21 13.64 -25.28
C PHE A 223 5.21 14.79 -25.20
N LEU A 224 6.50 14.53 -25.46
CA LEU A 224 7.55 15.53 -25.37
C LEU A 224 7.47 16.60 -26.48
N ARG A 225 7.12 16.21 -27.72
CA ARG A 225 7.00 17.14 -28.85
C ARG A 225 5.90 18.19 -28.68
N GLN A 226 4.94 17.95 -27.81
CA GLN A 226 3.95 18.97 -27.46
C GLN A 226 4.56 20.10 -26.60
N LEU A 227 5.56 19.76 -25.80
CA LEU A 227 6.14 20.64 -24.77
C LEU A 227 7.45 21.28 -25.23
N PHE A 228 8.24 20.55 -26.03
CA PHE A 228 9.61 20.94 -26.42
C PHE A 228 9.77 20.95 -27.94
N LYS A 229 10.49 21.99 -28.44
CA LYS A 229 10.82 22.13 -29.86
C LYS A 229 11.86 21.10 -30.30
N ASP A 230 12.85 20.88 -29.47
CA ASP A 230 13.93 19.91 -29.69
C ASP A 230 13.98 18.93 -28.51
N ILE A 231 13.42 17.73 -28.72
CA ILE A 231 13.36 16.68 -27.69
C ILE A 231 14.70 15.97 -27.49
N SER A 232 15.67 16.13 -28.39
CA SER A 232 17.01 15.55 -28.24
C SER A 232 17.80 16.18 -27.08
N LYS A 233 17.38 17.35 -26.61
CA LYS A 233 17.94 18.06 -25.46
C LYS A 233 17.35 17.61 -24.11
N ILE A 234 16.35 16.74 -24.12
CA ILE A 234 15.68 16.30 -22.91
C ILE A 234 16.41 15.09 -22.35
N ASP A 235 16.94 15.26 -21.17
CA ASP A 235 17.55 14.17 -20.41
C ASP A 235 16.47 13.26 -19.80
N GLU A 236 16.70 11.94 -19.79
CA GLU A 236 15.78 10.93 -19.25
C GLU A 236 14.30 11.09 -19.73
N PRO A 237 14.03 11.11 -21.07
CA PRO A 237 12.74 11.50 -21.63
C PRO A 237 11.56 10.63 -21.13
N MET A 238 11.70 9.31 -21.00
CA MET A 238 10.67 8.44 -20.47
C MET A 238 10.38 8.75 -18.99
N LYS A 239 11.42 9.01 -18.21
CA LYS A 239 11.26 9.37 -16.80
C LYS A 239 10.52 10.70 -16.66
N LEU A 240 10.81 11.71 -17.52
CA LEU A 240 10.07 12.97 -17.49
C LEU A 240 8.57 12.75 -17.74
N MET A 241 8.23 11.90 -18.71
CA MET A 241 6.83 11.57 -18.99
C MET A 241 6.17 10.87 -17.78
N ILE A 242 6.84 9.91 -17.14
CA ILE A 242 6.33 9.21 -15.96
C ILE A 242 6.19 10.15 -14.75
N GLU A 243 7.16 11.02 -14.52
CA GLU A 243 7.09 12.01 -13.43
C GLU A 243 5.96 13.06 -13.67
N MET A 244 5.75 13.46 -14.90
CA MET A 244 4.61 14.31 -15.27
C MET A 244 3.28 13.58 -15.06
N HIS A 245 3.19 12.27 -15.38
CA HIS A 245 2.03 11.46 -15.04
C HIS A 245 1.80 11.41 -13.51
N ALA A 246 2.86 11.25 -12.72
CA ALA A 246 2.76 11.21 -11.26
C ALA A 246 2.25 12.55 -10.68
N ILE A 247 2.74 13.70 -11.16
CA ILE A 247 2.22 15.03 -10.77
C ILE A 247 0.75 15.16 -11.14
N THR A 248 0.39 14.83 -12.38
CA THR A 248 -1.00 14.90 -12.87
C THR A 248 -1.93 14.05 -11.99
N SER A 249 -1.53 12.80 -11.71
CA SER A 249 -2.30 11.88 -10.87
C SER A 249 -2.41 12.35 -9.42
N SER A 250 -1.41 13.06 -8.89
CA SER A 250 -1.40 13.53 -7.51
C SER A 250 -2.31 14.73 -7.24
N ILE A 251 -2.83 15.40 -8.26
CA ILE A 251 -3.69 16.58 -8.08
C ILE A 251 -4.94 16.23 -7.27
N GLN A 252 -5.53 15.07 -7.50
CA GLN A 252 -6.65 14.57 -6.69
C GLN A 252 -6.31 14.48 -5.18
N ASP A 253 -5.05 14.26 -4.84
CA ASP A 253 -4.59 14.17 -3.44
C ASP A 253 -4.34 15.52 -2.80
N VAL A 254 -3.81 16.47 -3.59
CA VAL A 254 -3.32 17.75 -3.08
C VAL A 254 -4.25 18.93 -3.34
N GLY A 255 -5.25 18.78 -4.21
CA GLY A 255 -6.10 19.87 -4.70
C GLY A 255 -6.80 20.65 -3.58
N LEU A 256 -7.23 19.97 -2.48
CA LEU A 256 -7.84 20.65 -1.33
C LEU A 256 -6.85 21.47 -0.48
N ASN A 257 -5.57 21.39 -0.75
CA ASN A 257 -4.53 22.21 -0.09
C ASN A 257 -4.25 23.51 -0.82
N PHE A 258 -4.80 23.69 -2.03
CA PHE A 258 -4.72 24.94 -2.75
C PHE A 258 -5.79 25.92 -2.23
N PRO A 259 -5.57 27.25 -2.33
CA PRO A 259 -6.59 28.23 -1.97
C PRO A 259 -7.91 28.07 -2.74
N VAL A 260 -7.79 27.68 -4.02
CA VAL A 260 -8.88 27.25 -4.90
C VAL A 260 -8.45 25.97 -5.56
N TYR A 261 -9.33 24.96 -5.65
CA TYR A 261 -9.01 23.69 -6.31
C TYR A 261 -8.50 23.95 -7.73
N PRO A 262 -7.31 23.41 -8.11
CA PRO A 262 -6.64 23.77 -9.37
C PRO A 262 -7.18 22.96 -10.56
N ILE A 263 -8.47 23.07 -10.83
CA ILE A 263 -9.15 22.34 -11.91
C ILE A 263 -8.56 22.67 -13.29
N ASP A 264 -8.14 23.90 -13.50
CA ASP A 264 -7.48 24.36 -14.72
C ASP A 264 -6.15 23.63 -14.96
N ILE A 265 -5.38 23.38 -13.91
CA ILE A 265 -4.13 22.62 -13.99
C ILE A 265 -4.43 21.13 -14.21
N GLU A 266 -5.39 20.57 -13.46
CA GLU A 266 -5.77 19.16 -13.57
C GLU A 266 -6.22 18.82 -15.00
N GLU A 267 -7.13 19.60 -15.58
CA GLU A 267 -7.62 19.38 -16.93
C GLU A 267 -6.50 19.53 -17.98
N ALA A 268 -5.68 20.57 -17.86
CA ALA A 268 -4.61 20.83 -18.82
C ALA A 268 -3.51 19.75 -18.76
N LEU A 269 -3.07 19.33 -17.58
CA LEU A 269 -2.05 18.29 -17.45
C LEU A 269 -2.58 16.91 -17.89
N ASN A 270 -3.85 16.60 -17.61
CA ASN A 270 -4.49 15.39 -18.12
C ASN A 270 -4.57 15.38 -19.66
N ALA A 271 -4.81 16.52 -20.29
CA ALA A 271 -4.89 16.64 -21.74
C ALA A 271 -3.55 16.42 -22.48
N LEU A 272 -2.43 16.47 -21.77
CA LEU A 272 -1.12 16.14 -22.34
C LEU A 272 -0.98 14.68 -22.75
N PHE A 273 -1.70 13.77 -22.11
CA PHE A 273 -1.61 12.33 -22.30
C PHE A 273 -2.75 11.83 -23.19
N THR A 274 -2.45 10.83 -24.03
CA THR A 274 -3.51 9.98 -24.59
C THR A 274 -3.96 8.96 -23.54
N ASP A 275 -5.10 8.29 -23.77
CA ASP A 275 -5.57 7.24 -22.85
C ASP A 275 -4.61 6.05 -22.86
N GLU A 276 -4.03 5.70 -24.01
CA GLU A 276 -3.06 4.63 -24.14
C GLU A 276 -1.76 4.93 -23.38
N GLU A 277 -1.28 6.16 -23.41
CA GLU A 277 -0.09 6.58 -22.65
C GLU A 277 -0.34 6.53 -21.14
N PHE A 278 -1.50 7.03 -20.71
CA PHE A 278 -1.89 7.01 -19.32
C PHE A 278 -2.02 5.57 -18.81
N GLN A 279 -2.67 4.72 -19.59
CA GLN A 279 -2.84 3.30 -19.27
C GLN A 279 -1.52 2.56 -19.23
N ALA A 280 -0.64 2.74 -20.22
CA ALA A 280 0.66 2.04 -20.27
C ALA A 280 1.55 2.37 -19.06
N ILE A 281 1.56 3.62 -18.59
CA ILE A 281 2.29 4.02 -17.39
C ILE A 281 1.65 3.37 -16.14
N TYR A 282 0.33 3.39 -16.05
CA TYR A 282 -0.40 2.75 -14.95
C TYR A 282 -0.13 1.24 -14.89
N GLU A 283 -0.19 0.52 -16.01
CA GLU A 283 0.08 -0.91 -16.09
C GLU A 283 1.52 -1.25 -15.69
N ALA A 284 2.51 -0.48 -16.14
CA ALA A 284 3.89 -0.68 -15.74
C ALA A 284 4.08 -0.51 -14.22
N ASN A 285 3.45 0.51 -13.62
CA ASN A 285 3.47 0.74 -12.18
C ASN A 285 2.77 -0.39 -11.41
N ASN A 286 1.59 -0.82 -11.87
CA ASN A 286 0.87 -1.96 -11.31
C ASN A 286 1.70 -3.23 -11.36
N ARG A 287 2.25 -3.55 -12.54
CA ARG A 287 3.06 -4.76 -12.72
C ARG A 287 4.26 -4.77 -11.78
N ARG A 288 4.96 -3.63 -11.66
CA ARG A 288 6.08 -3.51 -10.73
C ARG A 288 5.64 -3.70 -9.28
N MET A 289 4.52 -3.08 -8.90
CA MET A 289 3.98 -3.18 -7.54
C MET A 289 3.62 -4.63 -7.19
N THR A 290 2.99 -5.35 -8.12
CA THR A 290 2.62 -6.76 -7.96
C THR A 290 3.86 -7.66 -7.82
N ILE A 291 4.89 -7.48 -8.67
CA ILE A 291 6.13 -8.26 -8.58
C ILE A 291 6.81 -8.05 -7.22
N VAL A 292 6.88 -6.81 -6.74
CA VAL A 292 7.64 -6.48 -5.52
C VAL A 292 6.85 -6.72 -4.24
N ASN A 293 5.51 -6.62 -4.26
CA ASN A 293 4.72 -6.65 -3.03
C ASN A 293 3.53 -7.62 -3.05
N GLY A 294 3.17 -8.13 -4.24
CA GLY A 294 2.06 -9.05 -4.43
C GLY A 294 2.48 -10.53 -4.49
N ASN A 295 1.52 -11.38 -4.85
CA ASN A 295 1.76 -12.79 -5.15
C ASN A 295 2.06 -12.95 -6.64
N GLU A 296 3.32 -13.05 -6.96
CA GLU A 296 3.82 -13.26 -8.31
C GLU A 296 4.74 -14.50 -8.32
N PRO A 297 4.54 -15.48 -9.21
CA PRO A 297 5.37 -16.69 -9.22
C PRO A 297 6.87 -16.42 -9.27
N THR A 298 7.28 -15.35 -9.94
CA THR A 298 8.69 -14.98 -10.12
C THR A 298 9.35 -14.35 -8.89
N ASN A 299 8.59 -14.00 -7.85
CA ASN A 299 9.12 -13.37 -6.64
C ASN A 299 9.34 -14.33 -5.47
N GLU A 300 9.13 -15.64 -5.70
CA GLU A 300 9.41 -16.70 -4.73
C GLU A 300 8.72 -16.48 -3.36
N SER A 301 7.56 -15.85 -3.34
CA SER A 301 6.81 -15.48 -2.14
C SER A 301 7.60 -14.60 -1.14
N ILE A 302 8.63 -13.88 -1.61
CA ILE A 302 9.39 -12.93 -0.77
C ILE A 302 8.48 -11.91 -0.09
N PRO A 303 7.49 -11.28 -0.79
CA PRO A 303 6.58 -10.33 -0.16
C PRO A 303 5.78 -10.92 0.98
N ALA A 304 5.21 -12.11 0.79
CA ALA A 304 4.44 -12.81 1.82
C ALA A 304 5.29 -13.10 3.07
N ARG A 305 6.52 -13.61 2.88
CA ARG A 305 7.45 -13.83 4.01
C ARG A 305 7.81 -12.54 4.73
N CYS A 306 7.98 -11.44 3.99
CA CYS A 306 8.27 -10.13 4.60
C CYS A 306 7.15 -9.64 5.53
N ALA A 307 5.91 -10.07 5.32
CA ALA A 307 4.76 -9.67 6.13
C ALA A 307 4.55 -10.52 7.40
N ILE A 308 5.30 -11.61 7.59
CA ILE A 308 5.14 -12.52 8.74
C ILE A 308 5.18 -11.78 10.09
N PRO A 309 6.12 -10.85 10.37
CA PRO A 309 6.13 -10.13 11.64
C PRO A 309 4.87 -9.29 11.90
N LEU A 310 4.28 -8.71 10.85
CA LEU A 310 3.03 -7.96 10.97
C LEU A 310 1.86 -8.90 11.30
N TRP A 311 1.77 -10.04 10.63
CA TRP A 311 0.76 -11.06 10.96
C TRP A 311 0.88 -11.56 12.39
N GLN A 312 2.10 -11.88 12.85
CA GLN A 312 2.35 -12.33 14.21
C GLN A 312 1.89 -11.31 15.27
N ASN A 313 2.10 -10.01 15.00
CA ASN A 313 1.56 -8.95 15.85
C ASN A 313 0.03 -8.92 15.82
N ILE A 314 -0.60 -9.08 14.64
CA ILE A 314 -2.07 -9.12 14.50
C ILE A 314 -2.65 -10.28 15.30
N GLU A 315 -2.09 -11.47 15.14
CA GLU A 315 -2.54 -12.70 15.85
C GLU A 315 -2.38 -12.55 17.37
N ALA A 316 -1.23 -12.08 17.84
CA ALA A 316 -0.96 -11.90 19.25
C ALA A 316 -1.93 -10.90 19.93
N GLU A 317 -2.23 -9.78 19.27
CA GLU A 317 -3.19 -8.79 19.77
C GLU A 317 -4.63 -9.30 19.73
N ALA A 318 -5.02 -10.08 18.73
CA ALA A 318 -6.34 -10.71 18.67
C ALA A 318 -6.51 -11.72 19.80
N ASP A 319 -5.53 -12.59 20.02
CA ASP A 319 -5.55 -13.56 21.11
C ASP A 319 -5.52 -12.88 22.49
N ALA A 320 -4.82 -11.75 22.63
CA ALA A 320 -4.85 -10.95 23.86
C ALA A 320 -6.25 -10.36 24.13
N ALA A 321 -6.91 -9.82 23.09
CA ALA A 321 -8.28 -9.30 23.19
C ALA A 321 -9.29 -10.39 23.59
N LEU A 322 -9.14 -11.58 23.03
CA LEU A 322 -9.96 -12.75 23.40
C LEU A 322 -9.82 -13.12 24.88
N ARG A 323 -8.58 -13.11 25.41
CA ARG A 323 -8.31 -13.41 26.82
C ARG A 323 -8.83 -12.33 27.76
N ALA A 324 -8.77 -11.06 27.34
CA ALA A 324 -9.19 -9.91 28.17
C ALA A 324 -10.71 -9.85 28.41
N ARG A 325 -11.52 -10.55 27.61
CA ARG A 325 -12.99 -10.60 27.70
C ARG A 325 -13.67 -9.23 27.66
N GLN A 326 -12.97 -8.20 27.19
CA GLN A 326 -13.47 -6.83 27.00
C GLN A 326 -13.39 -6.48 25.52
N SER A 327 -14.43 -5.84 25.00
CA SER A 327 -14.44 -5.31 23.65
C SER A 327 -13.33 -4.27 23.47
N SER A 328 -12.59 -4.36 22.35
CA SER A 328 -11.42 -3.51 22.10
C SER A 328 -11.10 -3.42 20.61
N ALA A 329 -10.17 -2.53 20.27
CA ALA A 329 -9.64 -2.42 18.93
C ALA A 329 -8.12 -2.20 18.93
N THR A 330 -7.44 -2.75 17.91
CA THR A 330 -6.04 -2.44 17.60
C THR A 330 -5.95 -1.85 16.20
N LEU A 331 -5.56 -0.58 16.12
CA LEU A 331 -5.49 0.21 14.90
C LEU A 331 -4.02 0.40 14.52
N ARG A 332 -3.67 0.08 13.27
CA ARG A 332 -2.30 0.22 12.75
C ARG A 332 -2.31 1.12 11.52
N PHE A 333 -1.33 2.02 11.45
CA PHE A 333 -1.21 3.00 10.36
C PHE A 333 0.19 2.92 9.75
N GLY A 334 0.25 2.50 8.48
CA GLY A 334 1.49 2.25 7.78
C GLY A 334 1.42 2.62 6.30
N HIS A 335 1.90 1.72 5.46
CA HIS A 335 2.17 1.96 4.05
C HIS A 335 1.45 0.96 3.15
N ASP A 336 1.26 1.35 1.88
CA ASP A 336 0.73 0.51 0.80
C ASP A 336 1.49 -0.81 0.65
N THR A 337 2.82 -0.76 0.66
CA THR A 337 3.68 -1.94 0.49
C THR A 337 3.50 -2.96 1.61
N ALA A 338 3.39 -2.51 2.86
CA ALA A 338 3.17 -3.41 3.99
C ALA A 338 1.76 -4.01 3.96
N LEU A 339 0.74 -3.21 3.59
CA LEU A 339 -0.62 -3.69 3.40
C LEU A 339 -0.68 -4.74 2.28
N TYR A 340 -0.06 -4.46 1.12
CA TYR A 340 -0.10 -5.38 -0.01
C TYR A 340 0.64 -6.70 0.30
N ARG A 341 1.78 -6.64 0.99
CA ARG A 341 2.50 -7.83 1.46
C ARG A 341 1.70 -8.63 2.47
N LEU A 342 0.97 -7.95 3.36
CA LEU A 342 0.06 -8.62 4.30
C LEU A 342 -1.04 -9.36 3.56
N LEU A 343 -1.67 -8.72 2.55
CA LEU A 343 -2.67 -9.37 1.71
C LEU A 343 -2.08 -10.58 0.98
N SER A 344 -0.84 -10.48 0.49
CA SER A 344 -0.13 -11.60 -0.18
C SER A 344 0.14 -12.77 0.77
N LEU A 345 0.32 -12.50 2.06
CA LEU A 345 0.47 -13.55 3.08
C LEU A 345 -0.88 -14.17 3.45
N LEU A 346 -1.91 -13.36 3.65
CA LEU A 346 -3.22 -13.82 4.10
C LEU A 346 -3.99 -14.57 3.01
N PHE A 347 -3.85 -14.14 1.77
CA PHE A 347 -4.62 -14.63 0.64
C PHE A 347 -3.69 -15.14 -0.45
N ASP A 348 -3.81 -16.42 -0.77
CA ASP A 348 -3.08 -16.99 -1.91
C ASP A 348 -3.79 -16.61 -3.21
N THR A 349 -3.41 -15.46 -3.74
CA THR A 349 -4.06 -14.89 -4.92
C THR A 349 -3.76 -15.65 -6.21
N ALA A 350 -2.70 -16.46 -6.23
CA ALA A 350 -2.36 -17.29 -7.40
C ALA A 350 -3.38 -18.42 -7.68
N HIS A 351 -4.23 -18.72 -6.73
CA HIS A 351 -5.22 -19.82 -6.81
C HIS A 351 -6.67 -19.35 -6.68
N LEU A 352 -6.91 -18.02 -6.75
CA LEU A 352 -8.27 -17.50 -6.75
C LEU A 352 -8.89 -17.66 -8.13
N PRO A 353 -10.10 -18.20 -8.25
CA PRO A 353 -10.78 -18.25 -9.53
C PRO A 353 -11.05 -16.83 -10.04
N PRO A 354 -11.07 -16.63 -11.38
CA PRO A 354 -11.49 -15.36 -11.96
C PRO A 354 -12.87 -14.96 -11.41
N SER A 355 -13.02 -13.67 -11.11
CA SER A 355 -14.28 -13.16 -10.55
C SER A 355 -15.45 -13.50 -11.45
N ALA A 356 -16.47 -14.13 -10.88
CA ALA A 356 -17.78 -14.14 -11.53
C ALA A 356 -18.22 -12.66 -11.61
N LYS A 357 -18.41 -12.19 -12.85
CA LYS A 357 -18.92 -10.85 -13.13
C LYS A 357 -20.34 -10.81 -12.57
N ASP A 358 -20.69 -10.28 -11.50
CA ASP A 358 -22.10 -9.91 -11.25
C ASP A 358 -22.46 -9.41 -9.84
N ASP A 359 -21.51 -9.24 -8.90
CA ASP A 359 -21.86 -8.59 -7.63
C ASP A 359 -20.91 -7.40 -7.34
N GLU A 360 -21.37 -6.18 -7.64
CA GLU A 360 -20.63 -4.92 -7.39
C GLU A 360 -20.35 -4.64 -5.90
N GLU A 361 -20.90 -5.44 -4.99
CA GLU A 361 -20.81 -5.23 -3.54
C GLU A 361 -19.67 -6.02 -2.84
N GLN A 362 -19.08 -7.03 -3.50
CA GLN A 362 -18.03 -7.87 -2.88
C GLN A 362 -16.72 -7.75 -3.64
N VAL A 363 -15.63 -7.47 -2.91
CA VAL A 363 -14.28 -7.60 -3.48
C VAL A 363 -13.93 -9.07 -3.52
N VAL A 364 -14.01 -9.67 -4.70
CA VAL A 364 -13.39 -10.97 -4.96
C VAL A 364 -11.93 -10.70 -5.28
N LEU A 365 -11.02 -11.15 -4.41
CA LEU A 365 -9.58 -11.09 -4.66
C LEU A 365 -9.24 -12.16 -5.73
N GLY A 366 -9.41 -11.81 -6.99
CA GLY A 366 -9.10 -12.64 -8.15
C GLY A 366 -8.38 -11.76 -9.19
N ASP A 367 -9.07 -11.42 -10.25
CA ASP A 367 -8.53 -10.63 -11.37
C ASP A 367 -8.16 -9.17 -11.00
N ASP A 368 -8.63 -8.64 -9.85
CA ASP A 368 -8.40 -7.27 -9.42
C ASP A 368 -7.19 -7.11 -8.46
N VAL A 369 -6.53 -8.20 -8.07
CA VAL A 369 -5.38 -8.13 -7.14
C VAL A 369 -4.21 -7.34 -7.71
N ASP A 370 -4.13 -7.25 -9.03
CA ASP A 370 -3.11 -6.50 -9.74
C ASP A 370 -3.45 -5.01 -9.91
N ARG A 371 -4.59 -4.55 -9.39
CA ARG A 371 -5.04 -3.17 -9.52
C ARG A 371 -4.81 -2.37 -8.25
N MET A 372 -3.75 -1.55 -8.25
CA MET A 372 -3.38 -0.73 -7.08
C MET A 372 -4.46 0.26 -6.65
N ASP A 373 -5.25 0.78 -7.59
CA ASP A 373 -6.38 1.68 -7.32
C ASP A 373 -7.49 1.00 -6.52
N ARG A 374 -7.61 -0.32 -6.61
CA ARG A 374 -8.61 -1.11 -5.86
C ARG A 374 -8.07 -1.70 -4.57
N VAL A 375 -6.82 -2.17 -4.61
CA VAL A 375 -6.22 -2.90 -3.49
C VAL A 375 -5.61 -1.96 -2.46
N VAL A 376 -4.80 -1.02 -2.90
CA VAL A 376 -4.04 -0.13 -2.01
C VAL A 376 -4.15 1.36 -2.39
N PRO A 377 -5.35 1.93 -2.67
CA PRO A 377 -5.50 3.37 -2.84
C PRO A 377 -5.00 4.13 -1.61
N MET A 378 -4.90 5.46 -1.68
CA MET A 378 -4.62 6.28 -0.49
C MET A 378 -5.66 5.97 0.60
N ALA A 379 -5.23 5.88 1.87
CA ALA A 379 -6.04 5.47 3.02
C ALA A 379 -6.63 4.04 2.95
N ALA A 380 -6.16 3.20 2.03
CA ALA A 380 -6.57 1.80 1.96
C ALA A 380 -6.43 1.11 3.31
N ASN A 381 -7.34 0.20 3.62
CA ASN A 381 -7.32 -0.47 4.90
C ASN A 381 -7.84 -1.91 4.82
N LEU A 382 -7.24 -2.77 5.63
CA LEU A 382 -7.73 -4.10 5.95
C LEU A 382 -8.30 -4.06 7.36
N GLN A 383 -9.54 -4.49 7.51
CA GLN A 383 -10.20 -4.66 8.80
C GLN A 383 -10.51 -6.14 9.02
N MET A 384 -10.12 -6.64 10.17
CA MET A 384 -10.50 -7.98 10.65
C MET A 384 -11.44 -7.78 11.82
N ILE A 385 -12.70 -8.17 11.64
CA ILE A 385 -13.75 -8.03 12.65
C ILE A 385 -13.98 -9.38 13.30
N PHE A 386 -13.82 -9.45 14.61
CA PHE A 386 -13.97 -10.66 15.40
C PHE A 386 -15.33 -10.67 16.10
N TYR A 387 -16.01 -11.79 15.95
CA TYR A 387 -17.33 -12.04 16.52
C TYR A 387 -17.25 -13.18 17.50
N LYS A 388 -17.99 -13.08 18.60
CA LYS A 388 -18.01 -14.06 19.65
C LYS A 388 -19.45 -14.43 20.03
N ASN A 389 -19.68 -15.71 20.36
CA ASN A 389 -20.96 -16.18 20.91
C ASN A 389 -20.85 -16.53 22.39
N ALA A 390 -21.99 -16.94 22.99
CA ALA A 390 -22.07 -17.31 24.40
C ALA A 390 -21.24 -18.56 24.77
N GLN A 391 -20.88 -19.39 23.78
CA GLN A 391 -20.06 -20.60 23.96
C GLN A 391 -18.56 -20.33 23.71
N ASP A 392 -18.13 -19.07 23.68
CA ASP A 392 -16.77 -18.64 23.40
C ASP A 392 -16.24 -19.03 22.00
N SER A 393 -17.13 -19.42 21.08
CA SER A 393 -16.73 -19.64 19.68
C SER A 393 -16.44 -18.28 19.02
N VAL A 394 -15.40 -18.24 18.19
CA VAL A 394 -14.93 -17.00 17.55
C VAL A 394 -14.92 -17.14 16.04
N LEU A 395 -15.55 -16.18 15.38
CA LEU A 395 -15.49 -16.00 13.94
C LEU A 395 -14.72 -14.71 13.63
N VAL A 396 -14.03 -14.71 12.49
CA VAL A 396 -13.40 -13.51 11.91
C VAL A 396 -14.00 -13.24 10.54
N LYS A 397 -14.22 -11.95 10.25
CA LYS A 397 -14.59 -11.44 8.92
C LYS A 397 -13.50 -10.47 8.47
N PHE A 398 -13.17 -10.51 7.17
CA PHE A 398 -12.18 -9.63 6.56
C PHE A 398 -12.89 -8.60 5.67
N MET A 399 -12.45 -7.36 5.77
CA MET A 399 -12.91 -6.26 4.92
C MET A 399 -11.70 -5.52 4.35
N LEU A 400 -11.65 -5.38 3.03
CA LEU A 400 -10.65 -4.55 2.35
C LEU A 400 -11.34 -3.29 1.83
N ASN A 401 -10.80 -2.13 2.20
CA ASN A 401 -11.39 -0.84 1.83
C ASN A 401 -12.89 -0.77 2.17
N GLU A 402 -13.22 -1.29 3.38
CA GLU A 402 -14.57 -1.33 3.95
C GLU A 402 -15.58 -2.21 3.18
N LYS A 403 -15.10 -3.06 2.26
CA LYS A 403 -15.90 -4.08 1.57
C LYS A 403 -15.53 -5.48 2.05
N ASP A 404 -16.52 -6.35 2.21
CA ASP A 404 -16.31 -7.73 2.64
C ASP A 404 -15.46 -8.50 1.62
N ILE A 405 -14.46 -9.24 2.11
CA ILE A 405 -13.66 -10.17 1.30
C ILE A 405 -14.22 -11.56 1.46
N LYS A 406 -14.58 -12.19 0.33
CA LYS A 406 -14.90 -13.60 0.27
C LYS A 406 -13.64 -14.40 -0.05
N ILE A 407 -13.27 -15.33 0.83
CA ILE A 407 -12.06 -16.14 0.70
C ILE A 407 -12.45 -17.53 0.26
N ASN A 408 -12.07 -17.93 -0.96
CA ASN A 408 -12.43 -19.22 -1.54
C ASN A 408 -11.48 -20.36 -1.13
N ILE A 409 -10.43 -20.09 -0.38
CA ILE A 409 -9.40 -21.08 0.03
C ILE A 409 -9.92 -22.07 1.06
N LEU A 410 -10.96 -21.68 1.81
CA LEU A 410 -11.58 -22.53 2.82
C LEU A 410 -12.77 -23.26 2.20
N SER A 411 -12.57 -24.52 1.82
CA SER A 411 -13.62 -25.42 1.32
C SER A 411 -14.74 -25.73 2.34
N GLN A 412 -14.70 -25.14 3.54
CA GLN A 412 -15.64 -25.34 4.63
C GLN A 412 -16.01 -24.03 5.32
N VAL A 413 -16.63 -23.13 4.55
CA VAL A 413 -17.37 -22.04 5.19
C VAL A 413 -18.75 -22.61 5.54
N GLU A 414 -18.95 -22.92 6.81
CA GLU A 414 -20.16 -23.56 7.33
C GLU A 414 -21.43 -22.74 7.06
N TYR A 415 -21.30 -21.45 6.69
CA TYR A 415 -22.41 -20.51 6.59
C TYR A 415 -22.58 -19.82 5.22
N GLY A 416 -21.82 -20.16 4.19
CA GLY A 416 -21.92 -19.54 2.87
C GLY A 416 -21.66 -18.03 2.84
N THR A 417 -21.03 -17.49 3.89
CA THR A 417 -20.82 -16.08 4.16
C THR A 417 -19.32 -15.75 4.30
N CYS A 418 -18.98 -14.47 4.51
CA CYS A 418 -17.61 -14.01 4.72
C CYS A 418 -17.10 -14.22 6.17
N TYR A 419 -17.64 -15.17 6.93
CA TYR A 419 -17.26 -15.47 8.32
C TYR A 419 -16.47 -16.78 8.41
N TYR A 420 -15.32 -16.74 9.08
CA TYR A 420 -14.39 -17.87 9.19
C TYR A 420 -14.11 -18.20 10.64
N PRO A 421 -14.11 -19.48 11.06
CA PRO A 421 -13.72 -19.87 12.41
C PRO A 421 -12.25 -19.47 12.68
N TRP A 422 -12.02 -18.63 13.71
CA TRP A 422 -10.70 -18.07 14.00
C TRP A 422 -9.62 -19.13 14.23
N ASN A 423 -9.93 -20.20 14.96
CA ASN A 423 -8.95 -21.26 15.23
C ASN A 423 -8.55 -22.03 13.97
N GLN A 424 -9.49 -22.25 13.04
CA GLN A 424 -9.17 -22.87 11.74
C GLN A 424 -8.31 -21.95 10.89
N TRP A 425 -8.65 -20.66 10.86
CA TRP A 425 -7.85 -19.65 10.16
C TRP A 425 -6.41 -19.60 10.68
N LYS A 426 -6.22 -19.54 12.01
CA LYS A 426 -4.87 -19.57 12.61
C LYS A 426 -4.09 -20.80 12.22
N LYS A 427 -4.70 -21.97 12.29
CA LYS A 427 -4.04 -23.23 11.91
C LYS A 427 -3.54 -23.17 10.46
N GLN A 428 -4.37 -22.72 9.52
CA GLN A 428 -3.98 -22.59 8.12
C GLN A 428 -2.87 -21.54 7.92
N MET A 429 -2.92 -20.44 8.63
CA MET A 429 -1.86 -19.44 8.58
C MET A 429 -0.52 -19.97 9.10
N HIS A 430 -0.53 -20.77 10.19
CA HIS A 430 0.67 -21.42 10.70
C HIS A 430 1.23 -22.44 9.71
N GLU A 431 0.38 -23.23 9.07
CA GLU A 431 0.78 -24.18 8.01
C GLU A 431 1.36 -23.43 6.80
N ARG A 432 0.72 -22.34 6.36
CA ARG A 432 1.21 -21.50 5.28
C ARG A 432 2.58 -20.88 5.58
N ILE A 433 2.76 -20.32 6.75
CA ILE A 433 4.03 -19.72 7.18
C ILE A 433 5.13 -20.80 7.21
N HIS A 434 4.84 -21.97 7.78
CA HIS A 434 5.77 -23.09 7.80
C HIS A 434 6.21 -23.50 6.38
N ASN A 435 5.27 -23.59 5.45
CA ASN A 435 5.56 -23.93 4.05
C ASN A 435 6.41 -22.85 3.36
N LEU A 436 6.12 -21.56 3.61
CA LEU A 436 6.90 -20.44 3.06
C LEU A 436 8.35 -20.44 3.57
N GLU A 437 8.56 -20.77 4.84
CA GLU A 437 9.90 -20.88 5.43
C GLU A 437 10.66 -22.10 4.90
N HIS A 438 9.97 -23.22 4.70
CA HIS A 438 10.56 -24.42 4.10
C HIS A 438 11.01 -24.17 2.65
N ILE A 439 10.19 -23.54 1.82
CA ILE A 439 10.56 -23.13 0.45
C ILE A 439 11.82 -22.25 0.46
N ARG A 440 11.89 -21.28 1.39
CA ARG A 440 13.09 -20.44 1.55
C ARG A 440 14.34 -21.26 1.83
N GLN A 441 14.27 -22.26 2.71
CA GLN A 441 15.41 -23.12 3.03
C GLN A 441 15.84 -23.94 1.82
N LEU A 442 14.90 -24.53 1.08
CA LEU A 442 15.20 -25.28 -0.14
C LEU A 442 15.88 -24.40 -1.21
N ASN A 443 15.39 -23.20 -1.43
CA ASN A 443 15.99 -22.27 -2.39
C ASN A 443 17.41 -21.84 -1.98
N ALA A 444 17.65 -21.63 -0.68
CA ALA A 444 19.00 -21.35 -0.16
C ALA A 444 19.97 -22.52 -0.39
N ILE A 445 19.54 -23.74 -0.16
CA ILE A 445 20.33 -24.96 -0.39
C ILE A 445 20.65 -25.10 -1.89
N ASN A 446 19.66 -24.94 -2.78
CA ASN A 446 19.84 -25.04 -4.22
C ASN A 446 20.83 -23.99 -4.75
N THR A 447 20.77 -22.76 -4.22
CA THR A 447 21.73 -21.70 -4.56
C THR A 447 23.15 -22.05 -4.13
N MET A 448 23.34 -22.64 -2.95
CA MET A 448 24.66 -23.08 -2.47
C MET A 448 25.22 -24.22 -3.32
N VAL A 449 24.39 -25.19 -3.69
CA VAL A 449 24.77 -26.31 -4.54
C VAL A 449 25.12 -25.82 -5.93
N GLY A 450 24.34 -24.92 -6.53
CA GLY A 450 24.62 -24.34 -7.85
C GLY A 450 25.92 -23.54 -7.88
N THR A 451 26.21 -22.76 -6.83
CA THR A 451 27.49 -22.04 -6.71
C THR A 451 28.68 -22.98 -6.51
N ALA A 452 28.51 -24.05 -5.77
CA ALA A 452 29.57 -25.05 -5.58
C ALA A 452 29.89 -25.79 -6.92
N GLN A 453 28.86 -26.13 -7.69
CA GLN A 453 29.04 -26.75 -9.03
C GLN A 453 29.67 -25.79 -10.03
N ALA A 454 29.31 -24.50 -10.03
CA ALA A 454 29.94 -23.50 -10.89
C ALA A 454 31.41 -23.27 -10.54
N ASN A 455 31.78 -23.28 -9.28
CA ASN A 455 33.15 -23.15 -8.80
C ASN A 455 34.00 -24.40 -9.15
N THR A 456 33.41 -25.60 -9.12
CA THR A 456 34.09 -26.82 -9.55
C THR A 456 34.29 -26.88 -11.04
N GLN A 457 33.38 -26.37 -11.86
CA GLN A 457 33.54 -26.26 -13.30
C GLN A 457 34.59 -25.22 -13.72
N SER A 458 34.66 -24.09 -13.02
CA SER A 458 35.69 -23.08 -13.27
C SER A 458 37.08 -23.53 -12.82
N ALA A 459 37.19 -24.32 -11.77
CA ALA A 459 38.46 -24.94 -11.36
C ALA A 459 38.93 -26.04 -12.32
N GLY A 460 37.99 -26.71 -13.02
CA GLY A 460 38.32 -27.74 -14.02
C GLY A 460 38.81 -27.20 -15.37
N LEU A 461 38.71 -25.91 -15.65
CA LEU A 461 39.16 -25.27 -16.90
C LEU A 461 40.62 -24.80 -16.87
N PHE A 462 41.30 -24.84 -15.72
CA PHE A 462 42.71 -24.42 -15.54
C PHE A 462 43.66 -25.56 -15.16
N GLY A 463 43.31 -26.81 -15.37
CA GLY A 463 44.13 -27.96 -14.99
C GLY A 463 44.41 -28.93 -16.15
N LYS A 464 45.30 -28.58 -17.10
CA LYS A 464 46.08 -29.56 -17.87
C LYS A 464 47.54 -29.36 -17.55
N GLY A 465 48.11 -30.29 -16.78
CA GLY A 465 49.54 -30.37 -16.54
C GLY A 465 49.88 -31.25 -15.35
N SER A 466 50.27 -32.51 -15.67
CA SER A 466 51.13 -33.49 -14.92
C SER A 466 50.55 -34.21 -13.73
N GLU A 467 50.62 -35.52 -13.87
CA GLU A 467 50.47 -36.61 -12.92
C GLU A 467 51.39 -36.47 -11.70
N GLU A 468 50.94 -36.85 -10.51
CA GLU A 468 51.39 -37.98 -9.70
C GLU A 468 50.91 -37.92 -8.24
N HIS A 469 50.48 -39.09 -7.80
CA HIS A 469 50.48 -39.67 -6.43
C HIS A 469 49.76 -38.99 -5.25
N GLY A 470 48.70 -39.63 -4.89
CA GLY A 470 48.40 -40.25 -3.57
C GLY A 470 48.47 -39.41 -2.28
N GLN A 471 47.37 -39.32 -1.60
CA GLN A 471 47.14 -39.60 -0.20
C GLN A 471 46.11 -38.66 0.48
N THR A 472 45.10 -39.35 1.04
CA THR A 472 44.42 -39.05 2.32
C THR A 472 44.03 -37.64 2.70
N LEU A 473 42.71 -37.50 2.88
CA LEU A 473 42.05 -36.47 3.69
C LEU A 473 42.61 -36.42 5.13
N PRO A 474 42.62 -35.27 5.75
CA PRO A 474 42.01 -35.17 7.05
C PRO A 474 41.10 -33.94 7.25
N ALA A 475 39.99 -34.24 7.92
CA ALA A 475 39.38 -33.55 9.05
C ALA A 475 39.30 -32.02 9.10
N VAL A 476 38.08 -31.58 9.23
CA VAL A 476 37.50 -30.37 9.80
C VAL A 476 38.28 -29.82 11.00
N LEU A 477 38.56 -28.55 10.96
CA LEU A 477 38.71 -27.71 12.16
C LEU A 477 38.18 -26.30 11.90
N VAL A 478 37.20 -25.91 12.71
CA VAL A 478 36.75 -24.53 12.91
C VAL A 478 37.67 -23.88 13.93
N PRO A 479 38.05 -22.64 13.78
CA PRO A 479 38.19 -21.76 14.94
C PRO A 479 37.52 -20.42 14.81
N ASN A 480 36.86 -20.10 15.91
CA ASN A 480 36.43 -18.84 16.45
C ASN A 480 37.13 -17.54 15.95
N GLY A 481 36.25 -16.56 15.68
CA GLY A 481 36.25 -15.18 16.17
C GLY A 481 37.50 -14.32 16.03
N GLN A 482 37.36 -13.23 15.29
CA GLN A 482 37.56 -11.85 15.79
C GLN A 482 37.38 -10.82 14.69
N ASN A 483 36.80 -9.70 15.09
CA ASN A 483 36.57 -8.47 14.36
C ASN A 483 37.83 -7.85 13.77
N PHE A 484 37.72 -7.23 12.59
CA PHE A 484 38.42 -5.98 12.27
C PHE A 484 37.70 -5.25 11.12
N TRP A 485 37.05 -4.16 11.44
CA TRP A 485 36.67 -3.12 10.49
C TRP A 485 37.56 -1.90 10.73
N THR A 486 38.29 -1.48 9.71
CA THR A 486 38.76 -0.10 9.53
C THR A 486 38.61 0.31 8.08
N PRO A 487 38.18 1.55 7.81
CA PRO A 487 37.86 1.99 6.46
C PRO A 487 39.12 2.55 5.77
N GLN A 488 39.30 2.21 4.51
CA GLN A 488 40.18 2.99 3.61
C GLN A 488 39.37 3.52 2.45
N THR A 489 39.35 4.81 2.35
CA THR A 489 38.94 5.65 1.24
C THR A 489 39.75 5.37 -0.01
N GLN A 490 39.09 5.17 -1.13
CA GLN A 490 39.55 5.67 -2.43
C GLN A 490 38.39 5.85 -3.39
N ASP A 491 38.31 7.06 -3.93
CA ASP A 491 37.43 7.51 -4.98
C ASP A 491 37.53 6.65 -6.23
N THR A 492 36.38 6.23 -6.74
CA THR A 492 36.13 6.18 -8.17
C THR A 492 34.64 6.33 -8.38
N GLU A 493 34.24 7.46 -8.97
CA GLU A 493 32.91 7.74 -9.46
C GLU A 493 32.48 6.67 -10.49
N GLN A 494 31.60 5.80 -10.07
CA GLN A 494 30.65 5.15 -10.97
C GLN A 494 29.24 5.45 -10.42
N LYS A 495 28.62 6.46 -11.03
CA LYS A 495 27.20 6.79 -10.84
C LYS A 495 26.36 5.59 -11.25
N CYS A 496 26.08 4.70 -10.31
CA CYS A 496 24.95 3.80 -10.42
C CYS A 496 23.68 4.62 -10.23
N ILE A 497 23.03 4.99 -11.33
CA ILE A 497 21.70 5.60 -11.34
C ILE A 497 20.73 4.54 -10.85
N ALA A 498 20.41 4.59 -9.56
CA ALA A 498 19.29 3.83 -9.02
C ALA A 498 17.99 4.45 -9.55
N PRO A 499 17.03 3.65 -10.03
CA PRO A 499 15.75 4.20 -10.48
C PRO A 499 14.99 4.78 -9.29
N TYR A 500 14.71 6.06 -9.37
CA TYR A 500 14.11 6.93 -8.32
C TYR A 500 12.68 6.58 -7.90
N TYR A 501 12.07 5.52 -8.46
CA TYR A 501 10.64 5.29 -8.38
C TYR A 501 10.09 4.80 -7.03
N TYR A 502 10.95 4.32 -6.11
CA TYR A 502 10.45 3.66 -4.90
C TYR A 502 11.38 3.76 -3.68
N LYS A 503 12.17 4.83 -3.59
CA LYS A 503 12.98 5.03 -2.37
C LYS A 503 12.12 5.22 -1.11
N ASP A 504 10.85 5.63 -1.30
CA ASP A 504 9.94 6.01 -0.22
C ASP A 504 9.00 4.92 0.27
N SER A 505 8.81 3.86 -0.51
CA SER A 505 8.00 2.73 -0.06
C SER A 505 8.83 1.64 0.63
N LEU A 506 10.14 1.86 0.82
CA LEU A 506 11.04 0.97 1.54
C LEU A 506 11.40 1.44 2.96
N LEU A 507 10.89 2.62 3.39
CA LEU A 507 11.02 3.10 4.77
C LEU A 507 9.68 3.15 5.46
#